data_51ec2847a3e7b932669058244305485f
#
_entry.id   51ec2847a3e7b932669058244305485f
#
_cell.length_a   1.000
_cell.length_b   1.000
_cell.length_c   1.000
_cell.angle_alpha   90.00
_cell.angle_beta   90.00
_cell.angle_gamma   90.00
#
_symmetry.space_group_name_H-M   'P 1'
#
loop_
_entity.id
_entity.type
_entity.pdbx_description
1 polymer ?
#
loop_
_entity_poly.entity_id
_entity_poly.type
_entity_poly.pdbx_seq_one_letter_code
_entity_poly.pdbx_strand_id
1 'polypeptide(L)'
;MPARARILLMSALSGLLWALAWPAIGGFAWLAFVAWLPMLHAERLHELRTKEGKRAFFPYALLGLFLWNALTTYWFFLVSEPMTTKLVSVGVPVVGNTLLMGIPWWLRRLAKRSLGGRWADAALVVLWLAGERLHHSWDLQWPWLSLGNVFGTQPAWVQWYEFTGMLGGTLWVLVTNLAINAVIATWGSSRQRSLRMGALALAVLGLPLIA
;
A
#
# COMPACT_ATOMS: atom_id res chain seq x y z
N MET A 1 16.33 1.11 20.41
CA MET A 1 15.08 0.38 20.15
C MET A 1 15.40 -0.96 19.48
N PRO A 2 14.89 -2.11 19.93
CA PRO A 2 15.13 -3.42 19.32
C PRO A 2 14.66 -3.46 17.85
N ALA A 3 15.38 -4.18 16.99
CA ALA A 3 15.07 -4.23 15.56
C ALA A 3 13.63 -4.72 15.27
N ARG A 4 13.13 -5.69 16.05
CA ARG A 4 11.73 -6.18 15.92
C ARG A 4 10.72 -5.08 16.21
N ALA A 5 10.95 -4.28 17.23
CA ALA A 5 10.06 -3.17 17.58
C ALA A 5 10.04 -2.07 16.50
N ARG A 6 11.21 -1.80 15.85
CA ARG A 6 11.28 -0.88 14.70
C ARG A 6 10.48 -1.41 13.50
N ILE A 7 10.55 -2.71 13.19
CA ILE A 7 9.79 -3.32 12.11
C ILE A 7 8.28 -3.20 12.39
N LEU A 8 7.84 -3.52 13.61
CA LEU A 8 6.43 -3.37 14.00
C LEU A 8 5.96 -1.90 13.89
N LEU A 9 6.77 -0.97 14.40
CA LEU A 9 6.45 0.46 14.33
C LEU A 9 6.33 0.95 12.89
N MET A 10 7.26 0.57 12.00
CA MET A 10 7.21 0.98 10.60
C MET A 10 6.00 0.37 9.88
N SER A 11 5.66 -0.89 10.16
CA SER A 11 4.46 -1.52 9.61
C SER A 11 3.19 -0.83 10.09
N ALA A 12 3.08 -0.54 11.38
CA ALA A 12 1.96 0.21 11.95
C ALA A 12 1.87 1.63 11.36
N LEU A 13 3.01 2.32 11.25
CA LEU A 13 3.07 3.66 10.65
C LEU A 13 2.54 3.66 9.21
N SER A 14 2.87 2.65 8.42
CA SER A 14 2.33 2.51 7.05
C SER A 14 0.80 2.42 7.07
N GLY A 15 0.22 1.59 7.95
CA GLY A 15 -1.24 1.50 8.10
C GLY A 15 -1.90 2.80 8.55
N LEU A 16 -1.27 3.52 9.49
CA LEU A 16 -1.74 4.82 9.96
C LEU A 16 -1.69 5.89 8.86
N LEU A 17 -0.61 5.94 8.07
CA LEU A 17 -0.51 6.87 6.94
C LEU A 17 -1.60 6.59 5.90
N TRP A 18 -1.90 5.32 5.62
CA TRP A 18 -3.00 4.95 4.75
C TRP A 18 -4.36 5.37 5.32
N ALA A 19 -4.59 5.18 6.61
CA ALA A 19 -5.82 5.62 7.24
C ALA A 19 -5.98 7.15 7.16
N LEU A 20 -4.92 7.92 7.44
CA LEU A 20 -4.92 9.38 7.35
C LEU A 20 -5.06 9.89 5.90
N ALA A 21 -4.54 9.16 4.92
CA ALA A 21 -4.73 9.47 3.52
C ALA A 21 -6.21 9.31 3.10
N TRP A 22 -6.96 8.42 3.78
CA TRP A 22 -8.29 8.03 3.36
C TRP A 22 -9.31 9.16 3.55
N PRO A 23 -10.24 9.39 2.58
CA PRO A 23 -11.22 10.47 2.63
C PRO A 23 -12.04 10.55 3.91
N ALA A 24 -12.48 9.39 4.42
CA ALA A 24 -13.34 9.31 5.61
C ALA A 24 -12.62 9.58 6.94
N ILE A 25 -11.28 9.59 6.99
CA ILE A 25 -10.51 9.77 8.22
C ILE A 25 -9.79 11.11 8.22
N GLY A 26 -8.76 11.29 7.38
CA GLY A 26 -7.97 12.52 7.34
C GLY A 26 -8.14 13.27 6.02
N GLY A 27 -8.40 12.57 4.92
CA GLY A 27 -8.52 13.17 3.59
C GLY A 27 -7.21 13.72 3.04
N PHE A 28 -6.07 13.38 3.66
CA PHE A 28 -4.75 13.83 3.22
C PHE A 28 -4.24 12.95 2.06
N ALA A 29 -4.91 13.00 0.91
CA ALA A 29 -4.66 12.13 -0.25
C ALA A 29 -3.17 12.07 -0.67
N TRP A 30 -2.41 13.17 -0.49
CA TRP A 30 -0.99 13.21 -0.78
C TRP A 30 -0.15 12.22 0.05
N LEU A 31 -0.61 11.81 1.25
CA LEU A 31 0.06 10.78 2.06
C LEU A 31 0.11 9.42 1.35
N ALA A 32 -0.83 9.13 0.45
CA ALA A 32 -0.85 7.89 -0.32
C ALA A 32 0.46 7.68 -1.10
N PHE A 33 1.11 8.75 -1.55
CA PHE A 33 2.37 8.67 -2.30
C PHE A 33 3.58 8.27 -1.46
N VAL A 34 3.45 8.24 -0.14
CA VAL A 34 4.53 7.89 0.80
C VAL A 34 4.10 6.81 1.81
N ALA A 35 2.84 6.41 1.82
CA ALA A 35 2.27 5.53 2.84
C ALA A 35 2.87 4.12 2.83
N TRP A 36 3.36 3.62 1.70
CA TRP A 36 4.07 2.33 1.63
C TRP A 36 5.56 2.41 1.98
N LEU A 37 6.16 3.60 2.06
CA LEU A 37 7.60 3.72 2.36
C LEU A 37 7.99 3.09 3.70
N PRO A 38 7.24 3.30 4.82
CA PRO A 38 7.56 2.64 6.07
C PRO A 38 7.49 1.11 5.97
N MET A 39 6.51 0.56 5.22
CA MET A 39 6.36 -0.88 5.02
C MET A 39 7.53 -1.47 4.21
N LEU A 40 7.93 -0.80 3.12
CA LEU A 40 9.10 -1.17 2.31
C LEU A 40 10.39 -1.11 3.13
N HIS A 41 10.52 -0.11 3.99
CA HIS A 41 11.65 0.01 4.92
C HIS A 41 11.63 -1.11 5.98
N ALA A 42 10.45 -1.43 6.54
CA ALA A 42 10.28 -2.54 7.48
C ALA A 42 10.68 -3.88 6.86
N GLU A 43 10.30 -4.13 5.60
CA GLU A 43 10.72 -5.34 4.87
C GLU A 43 12.24 -5.41 4.74
N ARG A 44 12.90 -4.29 4.36
CA ARG A 44 14.36 -4.22 4.27
C ARG A 44 15.04 -4.49 5.62
N LEU A 45 14.57 -3.87 6.71
CA LEU A 45 15.08 -4.13 8.06
C LEU A 45 14.91 -5.59 8.47
N HIS A 46 13.76 -6.19 8.11
CA HIS A 46 13.50 -7.60 8.39
C HIS A 46 14.46 -8.51 7.63
N GLU A 47 14.76 -8.23 6.38
CA GLU A 47 15.73 -8.98 5.56
C GLU A 47 17.15 -8.92 6.15
N LEU A 48 17.59 -7.74 6.52
CA LEU A 48 18.92 -7.54 7.14
C LEU A 48 19.07 -8.29 8.47
N ARG A 49 17.97 -8.44 9.22
CA ARG A 49 17.96 -9.13 10.50
C ARG A 49 17.91 -10.64 10.38
N THR A 50 17.14 -11.14 9.42
CA THR A 50 16.94 -12.57 9.24
C THR A 50 17.91 -13.07 8.16
N LYS A 51 19.15 -13.41 8.58
CA LYS A 51 20.13 -14.02 7.67
C LYS A 51 19.41 -15.03 6.78
N GLU A 52 19.47 -14.85 5.45
CA GLU A 52 18.83 -15.68 4.42
C GLU A 52 17.29 -15.65 4.36
N GLY A 53 16.63 -14.73 5.05
CA GLY A 53 15.18 -14.54 4.91
C GLY A 53 14.33 -15.74 5.36
N LYS A 54 14.79 -16.60 6.25
CA LYS A 54 14.08 -17.81 6.71
C LYS A 54 12.75 -17.51 7.42
N ARG A 55 12.58 -16.31 7.99
CA ARG A 55 11.33 -15.91 8.65
C ARG A 55 10.46 -15.08 7.70
N ALA A 56 9.16 -15.28 7.75
CA ALA A 56 8.21 -14.55 6.94
C ALA A 56 8.08 -13.09 7.39
N PHE A 57 8.07 -12.15 6.44
CA PHE A 57 7.70 -10.74 6.68
C PHE A 57 6.18 -10.57 6.77
N PHE A 58 5.42 -11.51 6.24
CA PHE A 58 3.97 -11.50 6.12
C PHE A 58 3.22 -11.01 7.37
N PRO A 59 3.50 -11.48 8.61
CA PRO A 59 2.80 -11.01 9.79
C PRO A 59 2.96 -9.50 10.06
N TYR A 60 4.10 -8.94 9.68
CA TYR A 60 4.35 -7.50 9.82
C TYR A 60 3.56 -6.70 8.77
N ALA A 61 3.49 -7.20 7.54
CA ALA A 61 2.66 -6.60 6.51
C ALA A 61 1.18 -6.62 6.92
N LEU A 62 0.69 -7.76 7.46
CA LEU A 62 -0.68 -7.88 7.94
C LEU A 62 -1.00 -6.87 9.06
N LEU A 63 -0.06 -6.53 9.95
CA LEU A 63 -0.28 -5.52 10.97
C LEU A 63 -0.64 -4.16 10.36
N GLY A 64 0.14 -3.68 9.41
CA GLY A 64 -0.12 -2.39 8.75
C GLY A 64 -1.41 -2.41 7.94
N LEU A 65 -1.65 -3.49 7.19
CA LEU A 65 -2.88 -3.67 6.41
C LEU A 65 -4.11 -3.76 7.31
N PHE A 66 -4.04 -4.49 8.43
CA PHE A 66 -5.11 -4.58 9.41
C PHE A 66 -5.45 -3.22 10.02
N LEU A 67 -4.44 -2.45 10.44
CA LEU A 67 -4.66 -1.12 10.99
C LEU A 67 -5.33 -0.20 9.96
N TRP A 68 -4.86 -0.22 8.72
CA TRP A 68 -5.52 0.54 7.66
C TRP A 68 -6.98 0.11 7.48
N ASN A 69 -7.26 -1.19 7.28
CA ASN A 69 -8.62 -1.70 7.13
C ASN A 69 -9.51 -1.34 8.33
N ALA A 70 -9.07 -1.63 9.55
CA ALA A 70 -9.86 -1.40 10.75
C ALA A 70 -10.19 0.09 10.97
N LEU A 71 -9.21 0.98 10.76
CA LEU A 71 -9.41 2.41 10.95
C LEU A 71 -10.31 3.01 9.87
N THR A 72 -10.21 2.58 8.62
CA THR A 72 -11.01 3.16 7.52
C THR A 72 -12.43 2.63 7.45
N THR A 73 -12.71 1.47 8.04
CA THR A 73 -14.04 0.86 8.04
C THR A 73 -14.78 1.00 9.38
N TYR A 74 -14.28 1.80 10.33
CA TYR A 74 -14.87 2.00 11.65
C TYR A 74 -16.34 2.44 11.61
N TRP A 75 -16.74 3.16 10.56
CA TRP A 75 -18.08 3.70 10.39
C TRP A 75 -19.17 2.61 10.34
N PHE A 76 -18.84 1.37 10.01
CA PHE A 76 -19.76 0.24 10.11
C PHE A 76 -20.24 0.01 11.56
N PHE A 77 -19.45 0.40 12.56
CA PHE A 77 -19.88 0.32 13.97
C PHE A 77 -20.92 1.39 14.35
N LEU A 78 -21.10 2.41 13.50
CA LEU A 78 -22.06 3.49 13.72
C LEU A 78 -23.47 3.18 13.22
N VAL A 79 -23.65 2.09 12.46
CA VAL A 79 -24.98 1.67 11.98
C VAL A 79 -25.82 1.12 13.15
N SER A 80 -27.16 1.27 13.03
CA SER A 80 -28.13 0.84 14.07
C SER A 80 -28.45 -0.66 13.97
N GLU A 81 -27.46 -1.50 14.25
CA GLU A 81 -27.57 -2.97 14.20
C GLU A 81 -27.12 -3.60 15.53
N PRO A 82 -27.58 -4.82 15.86
CA PRO A 82 -27.07 -5.56 17.01
C PRO A 82 -25.55 -5.73 16.99
N MET A 83 -24.90 -5.72 18.16
CA MET A 83 -23.44 -5.81 18.25
C MET A 83 -22.88 -7.07 17.58
N THR A 84 -23.59 -8.21 17.69
CA THR A 84 -23.21 -9.46 17.03
C THR A 84 -23.18 -9.31 15.51
N THR A 85 -24.19 -8.67 14.91
CA THR A 85 -24.24 -8.38 13.48
C THR A 85 -23.08 -7.47 13.07
N LYS A 86 -22.82 -6.40 13.83
CA LYS A 86 -21.69 -5.49 13.59
C LYS A 86 -20.35 -6.21 13.60
N LEU A 87 -20.11 -7.04 14.60
CA LEU A 87 -18.84 -7.80 14.70
C LEU A 87 -18.63 -8.76 13.53
N VAL A 88 -19.68 -9.41 13.05
CA VAL A 88 -19.58 -10.30 11.88
C VAL A 88 -19.41 -9.47 10.60
N SER A 89 -20.27 -8.47 10.39
CA SER A 89 -20.29 -7.66 9.17
C SER A 89 -19.04 -6.78 8.99
N VAL A 90 -18.33 -6.46 10.06
CA VAL A 90 -17.07 -5.70 10.02
C VAL A 90 -15.86 -6.61 10.17
N GLY A 91 -15.89 -7.52 11.13
CA GLY A 91 -14.75 -8.38 11.44
C GLY A 91 -14.37 -9.29 10.27
N VAL A 92 -15.36 -9.91 9.61
CA VAL A 92 -15.10 -10.78 8.46
C VAL A 92 -14.47 -10.01 7.29
N PRO A 93 -15.05 -8.88 6.80
CA PRO A 93 -14.42 -8.11 5.75
C PRO A 93 -13.06 -7.53 6.13
N VAL A 94 -12.90 -6.97 7.33
CA VAL A 94 -11.61 -6.40 7.78
C VAL A 94 -10.52 -7.46 7.79
N VAL A 95 -10.78 -8.63 8.38
CA VAL A 95 -9.80 -9.72 8.43
C VAL A 95 -9.58 -10.31 7.04
N GLY A 96 -10.66 -10.62 6.31
CA GLY A 96 -10.61 -11.20 4.97
C GLY A 96 -9.84 -10.30 4.00
N ASN A 97 -10.18 -9.01 3.95
CA ASN A 97 -9.51 -8.05 3.08
C ASN A 97 -8.04 -7.85 3.47
N THR A 98 -7.74 -7.81 4.78
CA THR A 98 -6.35 -7.77 5.26
C THR A 98 -5.53 -8.95 4.73
N LEU A 99 -6.08 -10.17 4.78
CA LEU A 99 -5.41 -11.37 4.28
C LEU A 99 -5.23 -11.32 2.76
N LEU A 100 -6.26 -10.91 2.02
CA LEU A 100 -6.21 -10.78 0.56
C LEU A 100 -5.19 -9.73 0.13
N MET A 101 -5.19 -8.55 0.74
CA MET A 101 -4.18 -7.51 0.52
C MET A 101 -2.77 -7.94 0.94
N GLY A 102 -2.64 -8.89 1.84
CA GLY A 102 -1.37 -9.50 2.23
C GLY A 102 -0.74 -10.36 1.15
N ILE A 103 -1.54 -10.94 0.23
CA ILE A 103 -1.06 -11.85 -0.82
C ILE A 103 -0.02 -11.16 -1.73
N PRO A 104 -0.23 -9.95 -2.28
CA PRO A 104 0.78 -9.23 -3.05
C PRO A 104 2.10 -9.03 -2.29
N TRP A 105 2.06 -8.75 -0.99
CA TRP A 105 3.26 -8.60 -0.16
C TRP A 105 4.00 -9.92 0.06
N TRP A 106 3.26 -11.01 0.22
CA TRP A 106 3.84 -12.34 0.34
C TRP A 106 4.51 -12.78 -0.97
N LEU A 107 3.81 -12.63 -2.10
CA LEU A 107 4.30 -12.99 -3.43
C LEU A 107 5.46 -12.08 -3.89
N ARG A 108 5.41 -10.79 -3.54
CA ARG A 108 6.54 -9.87 -3.73
C ARG A 108 7.84 -10.43 -3.15
N ARG A 109 7.76 -10.96 -1.94
CA ARG A 109 8.92 -11.55 -1.29
C ARG A 109 9.43 -12.81 -1.99
N LEU A 110 8.53 -13.66 -2.49
CA LEU A 110 8.92 -14.82 -3.29
C LEU A 110 9.60 -14.37 -4.58
N ALA A 111 9.03 -13.42 -5.30
CA ALA A 111 9.61 -12.84 -6.51
C ALA A 111 10.99 -12.23 -6.25
N LYS A 112 11.17 -11.54 -5.12
CA LYS A 112 12.46 -10.95 -4.73
C LYS A 112 13.55 -11.97 -4.56
N ARG A 113 13.23 -13.13 -3.97
CA ARG A 113 14.19 -14.22 -3.76
C ARG A 113 14.56 -14.95 -5.05
N SER A 114 13.60 -15.13 -5.93
CA SER A 114 13.78 -15.94 -7.15
C SER A 114 14.28 -15.12 -8.32
N LEU A 115 13.84 -13.87 -8.45
CA LEU A 115 13.99 -13.06 -9.66
C LEU A 115 14.72 -11.72 -9.40
N GLY A 116 14.87 -11.32 -8.12
CA GLY A 116 15.50 -10.06 -7.73
C GLY A 116 14.55 -8.90 -7.49
N GLY A 117 15.10 -7.78 -7.00
CA GLY A 117 14.32 -6.66 -6.43
C GLY A 117 13.36 -5.98 -7.40
N ARG A 118 13.78 -5.71 -8.66
CA ARG A 118 12.92 -5.05 -9.66
C ARG A 118 11.72 -5.92 -10.05
N TRP A 119 11.88 -7.24 -10.09
CA TRP A 119 10.78 -8.16 -10.34
C TRP A 119 9.83 -8.26 -9.16
N ALA A 120 10.36 -8.10 -7.94
CA ALA A 120 9.53 -7.99 -6.75
C ALA A 120 8.63 -6.74 -6.80
N ASP A 121 9.18 -5.61 -7.22
CA ASP A 121 8.42 -4.35 -7.36
C ASP A 121 7.35 -4.48 -8.45
N ALA A 122 7.70 -5.06 -9.60
CA ALA A 122 6.74 -5.36 -10.67
C ALA A 122 5.65 -6.33 -10.20
N ALA A 123 6.01 -7.39 -9.47
CA ALA A 123 5.05 -8.34 -8.92
C ALA A 123 4.08 -7.67 -7.94
N LEU A 124 4.56 -6.76 -7.07
CA LEU A 124 3.69 -6.02 -6.17
C LEU A 124 2.65 -5.21 -6.95
N VAL A 125 3.07 -4.47 -7.98
CA VAL A 125 2.18 -3.64 -8.79
C VAL A 125 1.14 -4.51 -9.50
N VAL A 126 1.58 -5.53 -10.24
CA VAL A 126 0.68 -6.38 -11.04
C VAL A 126 -0.31 -7.14 -10.16
N LEU A 127 0.18 -7.74 -9.07
CA LEU A 127 -0.67 -8.53 -8.17
C LEU A 127 -1.64 -7.66 -7.37
N TRP A 128 -1.23 -6.43 -7.02
CA TRP A 128 -2.14 -5.51 -6.35
C TRP A 128 -3.27 -5.07 -7.28
N LEU A 129 -2.95 -4.64 -8.50
CA LEU A 129 -3.94 -4.29 -9.52
C LEU A 129 -4.89 -5.45 -9.85
N ALA A 130 -4.33 -6.67 -9.98
CA ALA A 130 -5.13 -7.87 -10.22
C ALA A 130 -6.07 -8.17 -9.04
N GLY A 131 -5.60 -8.00 -7.81
CA GLY A 131 -6.41 -8.16 -6.60
C GLY A 131 -7.55 -7.14 -6.53
N GLU A 132 -7.28 -5.85 -6.77
CA GLU A 132 -8.32 -4.84 -6.82
C GLU A 132 -9.32 -5.12 -7.96
N ARG A 133 -8.85 -5.51 -9.15
CA ARG A 133 -9.74 -5.89 -10.26
C ARG A 133 -10.64 -7.06 -9.90
N LEU A 134 -10.10 -8.06 -9.17
CA LEU A 134 -10.88 -9.18 -8.67
C LEU A 134 -11.97 -8.70 -7.70
N HIS A 135 -11.65 -7.81 -6.76
CA HIS A 135 -12.59 -7.25 -5.80
C HIS A 135 -13.77 -6.50 -6.43
N HIS A 136 -13.66 -6.10 -7.69
CA HIS A 136 -14.75 -5.48 -8.44
C HIS A 136 -15.64 -6.47 -9.21
N SER A 137 -15.28 -7.76 -9.29
CA SER A 137 -15.92 -8.69 -10.23
C SER A 137 -16.28 -10.07 -9.67
N TRP A 138 -16.09 -10.32 -8.37
CA TRP A 138 -16.45 -11.59 -7.74
C TRP A 138 -17.57 -11.42 -6.71
N ASP A 139 -18.10 -12.52 -6.14
CA ASP A 139 -19.27 -12.49 -5.25
C ASP A 139 -19.01 -11.79 -3.90
N LEU A 140 -17.75 -11.76 -3.44
CA LEU A 140 -17.35 -11.07 -2.21
C LEU A 140 -16.73 -9.71 -2.50
N GLN A 141 -17.44 -8.88 -3.26
CA GLN A 141 -16.95 -7.54 -3.65
C GLN A 141 -16.67 -6.66 -2.44
N TRP A 142 -15.45 -6.10 -2.37
CA TRP A 142 -15.03 -5.14 -1.36
C TRP A 142 -14.17 -4.04 -1.97
N PRO A 143 -14.72 -3.22 -2.89
CA PRO A 143 -13.95 -2.23 -3.65
C PRO A 143 -13.59 -0.98 -2.85
N TRP A 144 -14.06 -0.85 -1.62
CA TRP A 144 -13.97 0.37 -0.80
C TRP A 144 -12.52 0.83 -0.59
N LEU A 145 -11.57 -0.10 -0.41
CA LEU A 145 -10.18 0.21 -0.10
C LEU A 145 -9.24 0.07 -1.32
N SER A 146 -9.77 0.16 -2.54
CA SER A 146 -8.92 0.28 -3.72
C SER A 146 -8.11 1.58 -3.64
N LEU A 147 -6.78 1.51 -3.87
CA LEU A 147 -5.87 2.64 -3.63
C LEU A 147 -6.26 3.91 -4.37
N GLY A 148 -6.77 3.77 -5.61
CA GLY A 148 -7.23 4.91 -6.40
C GLY A 148 -8.39 5.69 -5.78
N ASN A 149 -9.16 5.08 -4.86
CA ASN A 149 -10.26 5.76 -4.18
C ASN A 149 -9.78 6.82 -3.17
N VAL A 150 -8.51 6.82 -2.81
CA VAL A 150 -7.92 7.84 -1.92
C VAL A 150 -8.12 9.26 -2.44
N PHE A 151 -8.23 9.43 -3.76
CA PHE A 151 -8.42 10.73 -4.41
C PHE A 151 -9.88 11.18 -4.48
N GLY A 152 -10.81 10.50 -3.84
CA GLY A 152 -12.25 10.84 -3.85
C GLY A 152 -12.56 12.27 -3.39
N THR A 153 -11.72 12.89 -2.56
CA THR A 153 -11.82 14.30 -2.14
C THR A 153 -11.01 15.25 -3.00
N GLN A 154 -10.28 14.75 -4.00
CA GLN A 154 -9.38 15.50 -4.88
C GLN A 154 -9.64 15.18 -6.36
N PRO A 155 -10.88 15.37 -6.87
CA PRO A 155 -11.22 14.99 -8.23
C PRO A 155 -10.39 15.74 -9.29
N ALA A 156 -9.91 16.94 -8.98
CA ALA A 156 -9.06 17.71 -9.88
C ALA A 156 -7.70 17.04 -10.16
N TRP A 157 -7.24 16.13 -9.29
CA TRP A 157 -5.95 15.44 -9.48
C TRP A 157 -6.08 14.23 -10.41
N VAL A 158 -7.29 13.77 -10.68
CA VAL A 158 -7.56 12.48 -11.31
C VAL A 158 -8.57 12.58 -12.45
N GLN A 159 -8.59 13.71 -13.16
CA GLN A 159 -9.49 13.92 -14.30
C GLN A 159 -9.29 12.84 -15.39
N TRP A 160 -8.08 12.33 -15.55
CA TRP A 160 -7.71 11.24 -16.45
C TRP A 160 -8.28 9.86 -16.05
N TYR A 161 -9.00 9.76 -14.92
CA TYR A 161 -9.75 8.53 -14.56
C TYR A 161 -10.83 8.18 -15.59
N GLU A 162 -11.28 9.13 -16.39
CA GLU A 162 -12.20 8.86 -17.50
C GLU A 162 -11.62 7.84 -18.51
N PHE A 163 -10.28 7.77 -18.65
CA PHE A 163 -9.59 6.83 -19.54
C PHE A 163 -9.13 5.55 -18.84
N THR A 164 -8.72 5.64 -17.59
CA THR A 164 -8.02 4.54 -16.88
C THR A 164 -8.84 3.92 -15.78
N GLY A 165 -9.93 4.58 -15.37
CA GLY A 165 -10.64 4.27 -14.15
C GLY A 165 -9.75 4.46 -12.92
N MET A 166 -10.27 4.07 -11.77
CA MET A 166 -9.56 4.17 -10.49
C MET A 166 -8.30 3.28 -10.41
N LEU A 167 -8.21 2.21 -11.23
CA LEU A 167 -7.01 1.36 -11.28
C LEU A 167 -5.78 2.12 -11.78
N GLY A 168 -5.97 3.16 -12.60
CA GLY A 168 -4.90 4.08 -12.97
C GLY A 168 -4.35 4.81 -11.74
N GLY A 169 -5.21 5.29 -10.84
CA GLY A 169 -4.79 5.90 -9.58
C GLY A 169 -4.05 4.94 -8.67
N THR A 170 -4.50 3.69 -8.59
CA THR A 170 -3.79 2.62 -7.89
C THR A 170 -2.39 2.42 -8.45
N LEU A 171 -2.26 2.35 -9.78
CA LEU A 171 -0.96 2.26 -10.45
C LEU A 171 -0.08 3.45 -10.11
N TRP A 172 -0.62 4.66 -10.21
CA TRP A 172 0.09 5.90 -9.89
C TRP A 172 0.66 5.91 -8.47
N VAL A 173 -0.15 5.57 -7.48
CA VAL A 173 0.25 5.48 -6.08
C VAL A 173 1.36 4.44 -5.88
N LEU A 174 1.20 3.23 -6.43
CA LEU A 174 2.18 2.15 -6.28
C LEU A 174 3.52 2.52 -6.91
N VAL A 175 3.51 2.99 -8.15
CA VAL A 175 4.75 3.33 -8.87
C VAL A 175 5.45 4.53 -8.21
N THR A 176 4.70 5.52 -7.71
CA THR A 176 5.27 6.66 -6.99
C THR A 176 5.97 6.22 -5.69
N ASN A 177 5.32 5.38 -4.86
CA ASN A 177 5.95 4.84 -3.64
C ASN A 177 7.24 4.07 -3.96
N LEU A 178 7.22 3.23 -5.00
CA LEU A 178 8.40 2.44 -5.41
C LEU A 178 9.50 3.34 -5.98
N ALA A 179 9.16 4.37 -6.75
CA ALA A 179 10.13 5.33 -7.26
C ALA A 179 10.80 6.12 -6.13
N ILE A 180 10.04 6.63 -5.16
CA ILE A 180 10.58 7.33 -3.99
C ILE A 180 11.45 6.37 -3.15
N ASN A 181 11.01 5.13 -2.93
CA ASN A 181 11.80 4.12 -2.24
C ASN A 181 13.13 3.85 -2.95
N ALA A 182 13.15 3.81 -4.28
CA ALA A 182 14.37 3.65 -5.06
C ALA A 182 15.32 4.86 -4.93
N VAL A 183 14.78 6.09 -4.87
CA VAL A 183 15.58 7.30 -4.57
C VAL A 183 16.25 7.15 -3.21
N ILE A 184 15.48 6.82 -2.16
CA ILE A 184 15.99 6.63 -0.81
C ILE A 184 17.06 5.54 -0.77
N ALA A 185 16.85 4.42 -1.46
CA ALA A 185 17.79 3.31 -1.50
C ALA A 185 19.12 3.64 -2.22
N THR A 186 19.07 4.58 -3.18
CA THR A 186 20.26 5.00 -3.93
C THR A 186 20.93 6.24 -3.35
N TRP A 187 20.34 6.88 -2.34
CA TRP A 187 20.88 8.06 -1.70
C TRP A 187 22.28 7.78 -1.16
N GLY A 188 23.26 8.60 -1.59
CA GLY A 188 24.66 8.43 -1.20
C GLY A 188 25.47 7.42 -2.02
N SER A 189 24.87 6.69 -2.98
CA SER A 189 25.60 5.72 -3.82
C SER A 189 26.41 6.41 -4.95
N SER A 190 25.75 7.25 -5.76
CA SER A 190 26.37 8.14 -6.72
C SER A 190 25.42 9.32 -7.02
N ARG A 191 25.97 10.52 -7.16
CA ARG A 191 25.19 11.75 -7.44
C ARG A 191 24.34 11.59 -8.70
N GLN A 192 24.93 11.06 -9.77
CA GLN A 192 24.21 10.88 -11.04
C GLN A 192 23.06 9.90 -10.95
N ARG A 193 23.23 8.79 -10.22
CA ARG A 193 22.19 7.78 -10.02
C ARG A 193 21.04 8.33 -9.18
N SER A 194 21.36 9.03 -8.09
CA SER A 194 20.36 9.67 -7.24
C SER A 194 19.55 10.73 -8.01
N LEU A 195 20.21 11.56 -8.84
CA LEU A 195 19.55 12.56 -9.67
C LEU A 195 18.59 11.92 -10.70
N ARG A 196 19.03 10.85 -11.40
CA ARG A 196 18.17 10.14 -12.36
C ARG A 196 16.94 9.53 -11.70
N MET A 197 17.11 8.89 -10.55
CA MET A 197 15.99 8.31 -9.80
C MET A 197 15.07 9.39 -9.25
N GLY A 198 15.62 10.52 -8.78
CA GLY A 198 14.85 11.68 -8.34
C GLY A 198 14.00 12.27 -9.47
N ALA A 199 14.59 12.48 -10.65
CA ALA A 199 13.86 12.97 -11.82
C ALA A 199 12.73 12.00 -12.23
N LEU A 200 12.97 10.69 -12.21
CA LEU A 200 11.95 9.68 -12.49
C LEU A 200 10.80 9.76 -11.47
N ALA A 201 11.11 9.86 -10.19
CA ALA A 201 10.09 9.94 -9.13
C ALA A 201 9.23 11.21 -9.28
N LEU A 202 9.87 12.36 -9.61
CA LEU A 202 9.16 13.61 -9.87
C LEU A 202 8.29 13.53 -11.14
N ALA A 203 8.77 12.90 -12.20
CA ALA A 203 7.99 12.68 -13.41
C ALA A 203 6.77 11.78 -13.14
N VAL A 204 6.96 10.66 -12.45
CA VAL A 204 5.86 9.74 -12.11
C VAL A 204 4.81 10.43 -11.23
N LEU A 205 5.24 11.27 -10.27
CA LEU A 205 4.33 12.02 -9.43
C LEU A 205 3.62 13.16 -10.17
N GLY A 206 4.35 13.89 -11.00
CA GLY A 206 3.88 15.16 -11.57
C GLY A 206 3.11 15.03 -12.89
N LEU A 207 3.50 14.09 -13.77
CA LEU A 207 2.86 13.97 -15.09
C LEU A 207 1.34 13.75 -15.03
N PRO A 208 0.80 12.87 -14.14
CA PRO A 208 -0.64 12.69 -14.05
C PRO A 208 -1.41 13.92 -13.52
N LEU A 209 -0.73 14.89 -12.90
CA LEU A 209 -1.37 16.12 -12.40
C LEU A 209 -1.58 17.19 -13.49
N ILE A 210 -0.94 17.03 -14.64
CA ILE A 210 -1.02 17.96 -15.76
C ILE A 210 -1.68 17.34 -17.01
N ALA A 211 -2.10 16.08 -16.90
CA ALA A 211 -2.83 15.37 -17.95
C ALA A 211 -4.34 15.52 -17.76
#